data_a96fdab7f17791ce6ea8aa9cbaaadfc5
#
_entry.id   a96fdab7f17791ce6ea8aa9cbaaadfc5
#
_cell.length_a   1.000
_cell.length_b   1.000
_cell.length_c   1.000
_cell.angle_alpha   90.00
_cell.angle_beta   90.00
_cell.angle_gamma   90.00
#
_symmetry.space_group_name_H-M   'P 1'
#
loop_
_entity.id
_entity.type
_entity.pdbx_description
1 polymer ?
#
loop_
_entity_poly.entity_id
_entity_poly.type
_entity_poly.pdbx_seq_one_letter_code
_entity_poly.pdbx_strand_id
1 'polypeptide(L)'
;MTAEEPAKTYRFGIDAGSKTVKVVIVDEDGTVVNSIYRRHLSNIRETLVDILHNLVWRYGDLPGKATVTGSAGIALAEMLKLPFVQEVLATERAVRELYPDADAVIELGGEDAKVMYLSGNPEQRMNATCAGGTGGFIDSIA
;
A
#
# COMPACT_ATOMS: atom_id res chain seq x y z
N MET A 1 7.61 7.10 -41.41
CA MET A 1 6.56 6.89 -40.41
C MET A 1 7.23 6.14 -39.28
N THR A 2 7.66 6.86 -38.25
CA THR A 2 8.15 6.25 -37.00
C THR A 2 6.93 5.74 -36.25
N ALA A 3 6.85 4.42 -36.02
CA ALA A 3 5.85 3.85 -35.14
C ALA A 3 6.07 4.49 -33.77
N GLU A 4 5.10 5.27 -33.26
CA GLU A 4 5.10 5.68 -31.86
C GLU A 4 5.06 4.41 -31.01
N GLU A 5 6.08 4.22 -30.19
CA GLU A 5 6.02 3.18 -29.17
C GLU A 5 4.77 3.41 -28.30
N PRO A 6 3.98 2.35 -28.01
CA PRO A 6 2.80 2.51 -27.19
C PRO A 6 3.21 3.12 -25.85
N ALA A 7 2.52 4.17 -25.42
CA ALA A 7 2.80 4.84 -24.16
C ALA A 7 2.71 3.84 -23.00
N LYS A 8 3.80 3.69 -22.25
CA LYS A 8 3.84 2.78 -21.09
C LYS A 8 2.76 3.16 -20.08
N THR A 9 2.00 2.18 -19.62
CA THR A 9 0.94 2.37 -18.63
C THR A 9 1.41 1.88 -17.26
N TYR A 10 1.18 2.67 -16.23
CA TYR A 10 1.61 2.36 -14.86
C TYR A 10 0.44 2.02 -13.95
N ARG A 11 0.74 1.30 -12.87
CA ARG A 11 -0.20 0.99 -11.80
C ARG A 11 0.31 1.63 -10.51
N PHE A 12 -0.56 2.36 -9.83
CA PHE A 12 -0.26 3.06 -8.60
C PHE A 12 -1.02 2.40 -7.45
N GLY A 13 -0.29 1.95 -6.43
CA GLY A 13 -0.87 1.51 -5.17
C GLY A 13 -0.67 2.59 -4.10
N ILE A 14 -1.75 2.97 -3.41
CA ILE A 14 -1.71 3.93 -2.30
C ILE A 14 -2.22 3.20 -1.06
N ASP A 15 -1.36 3.02 -0.07
CA ASP A 15 -1.73 2.46 1.23
C ASP A 15 -1.74 3.59 2.27
N ALA A 16 -2.94 3.95 2.74
CA ALA A 16 -3.16 4.94 3.78
C ALA A 16 -3.46 4.23 5.11
N GLY A 17 -2.43 3.96 5.88
CA GLY A 17 -2.55 3.36 7.21
C GLY A 17 -2.77 4.39 8.32
N SER A 18 -2.86 3.93 9.57
CA SER A 18 -3.06 4.80 10.76
C SER A 18 -1.89 5.73 11.05
N LYS A 19 -0.67 5.38 10.71
CA LYS A 19 0.57 6.13 10.99
C LYS A 19 1.31 6.59 9.73
N THR A 20 1.13 5.88 8.61
CA THR A 20 1.95 6.02 7.42
C THR A 20 1.14 6.04 6.13
N VAL A 21 1.64 6.75 5.13
CA VAL A 21 1.21 6.64 3.74
C VAL A 21 2.34 6.01 2.94
N LYS A 22 1.99 5.02 2.13
CA LYS A 22 2.90 4.38 1.19
C LYS A 22 2.35 4.55 -0.21
N VAL A 23 3.22 4.80 -1.17
CA VAL A 23 2.86 4.86 -2.60
C VAL A 23 3.85 4.01 -3.37
N VAL A 24 3.33 3.12 -4.20
CA VAL A 24 4.11 2.25 -5.08
C VAL A 24 3.70 2.49 -6.52
N ILE A 25 4.67 2.57 -7.41
CA ILE A 25 4.49 2.63 -8.86
C ILE A 25 5.03 1.33 -9.45
N VAL A 26 4.21 0.65 -10.21
CA VAL A 26 4.53 -0.61 -10.87
C VAL A 26 4.29 -0.45 -12.37
N ASP A 27 5.23 -0.94 -13.20
CA ASP A 27 5.08 -0.94 -14.66
C ASP A 27 4.17 -2.09 -15.16
N GLU A 28 4.08 -2.24 -16.46
CA GLU A 28 3.24 -3.25 -17.11
C GLU A 28 3.70 -4.68 -16.79
N ASP A 29 5.01 -4.87 -16.61
CA ASP A 29 5.63 -6.16 -16.32
C ASP A 29 5.56 -6.56 -14.84
N GLY A 30 5.02 -5.69 -13.99
CA GLY A 30 4.94 -5.91 -12.55
C GLY A 30 6.19 -5.47 -11.78
N THR A 31 7.14 -4.79 -12.45
CA THR A 31 8.35 -4.28 -11.81
C THR A 31 8.05 -3.03 -11.01
N VAL A 32 8.58 -2.96 -9.78
CA VAL A 32 8.46 -1.76 -8.93
C VAL A 32 9.40 -0.68 -9.47
N VAL A 33 8.82 0.37 -10.04
CA VAL A 33 9.54 1.54 -10.56
C VAL A 33 9.94 2.50 -9.45
N ASN A 34 9.05 2.67 -8.47
CA ASN A 34 9.28 3.51 -7.30
C ASN A 34 8.43 3.04 -6.12
N SER A 35 8.96 3.26 -4.91
CA SER A 35 8.22 3.05 -3.68
C SER A 35 8.55 4.16 -2.68
N ILE A 36 7.52 4.70 -2.02
CA ILE A 36 7.64 5.76 -1.02
C ILE A 36 6.92 5.30 0.24
N TYR A 37 7.60 5.45 1.37
CA TYR A 37 7.06 5.23 2.70
C TYR A 37 7.24 6.50 3.51
N ARG A 38 6.15 7.08 4.04
CA ARG A 38 6.22 8.32 4.80
C ARG A 38 5.24 8.32 5.99
N ARG A 39 5.69 8.76 7.15
CA ARG A 39 4.81 9.05 8.29
C ARG A 39 4.01 10.31 8.01
N HIS A 40 2.70 10.28 8.27
CA HIS A 40 1.80 11.41 7.98
C HIS A 40 1.50 12.29 9.18
N LEU A 41 1.91 11.91 10.41
CA LEU A 41 1.71 12.70 11.63
C LEU A 41 0.26 13.25 11.75
N SER A 42 -0.73 12.42 11.48
CA SER A 42 -2.17 12.75 11.41
C SER A 42 -2.59 13.63 10.22
N ASN A 43 -1.69 13.90 9.26
CA ASN A 43 -1.96 14.74 8.10
C ASN A 43 -1.79 13.97 6.78
N ILE A 44 -2.67 12.98 6.57
CA ILE A 44 -2.63 12.06 5.42
C ILE A 44 -2.71 12.83 4.10
N ARG A 45 -3.63 13.81 4.01
CA ARG A 45 -3.88 14.55 2.77
C ARG A 45 -2.64 15.32 2.31
N GLU A 46 -2.04 16.12 3.18
CA GLU A 46 -0.86 16.91 2.84
C GLU A 46 0.33 16.00 2.50
N THR A 47 0.53 14.94 3.30
CA THR A 47 1.58 13.96 3.04
C THR A 47 1.43 13.32 1.66
N LEU A 48 0.20 12.95 1.26
CA LEU A 48 -0.05 12.38 -0.05
C LEU A 48 0.16 13.41 -1.17
N VAL A 49 -0.31 14.65 -1.00
CA VAL A 49 -0.10 15.74 -1.96
C VAL A 49 1.40 15.97 -2.20
N ASP A 50 2.19 16.03 -1.14
CA ASP A 50 3.65 16.17 -1.23
C ASP A 50 4.30 15.00 -1.98
N ILE A 51 3.85 13.77 -1.70
CA ILE A 51 4.33 12.58 -2.40
C ILE A 51 4.02 12.69 -3.90
N LEU A 52 2.76 13.00 -4.24
CA LEU A 52 2.33 13.10 -5.64
C LEU A 52 3.03 14.24 -6.39
N HIS A 53 3.22 15.42 -5.78
CA HIS A 53 4.00 16.50 -6.36
C HIS A 53 5.43 16.08 -6.67
N ASN A 54 6.10 15.39 -5.75
CA ASN A 54 7.45 14.88 -5.97
C ASN A 54 7.51 13.85 -7.11
N LEU A 55 6.49 12.98 -7.22
CA LEU A 55 6.40 12.01 -8.31
C LEU A 55 6.21 12.70 -9.67
N VAL A 56 5.30 13.67 -9.76
CA VAL A 56 5.08 14.46 -11.00
C VAL A 56 6.34 15.23 -11.36
N TRP A 57 7.01 15.86 -10.40
CA TRP A 57 8.26 16.57 -10.64
C TRP A 57 9.36 15.65 -11.18
N ARG A 58 9.45 14.42 -10.66
CA ARG A 58 10.52 13.49 -11.02
C ARG A 58 10.26 12.73 -12.32
N TYR A 59 9.03 12.37 -12.59
CA TYR A 59 8.66 11.47 -13.69
C TYR A 59 7.77 12.13 -14.74
N GLY A 60 7.28 13.35 -14.50
CA GLY A 60 6.27 13.98 -15.34
C GLY A 60 4.89 13.30 -15.24
N ASP A 61 4.11 13.41 -16.30
CA ASP A 61 2.80 12.77 -16.38
C ASP A 61 2.96 11.28 -16.73
N LEU A 62 2.67 10.42 -15.75
CA LEU A 62 2.66 8.98 -15.94
C LEU A 62 1.22 8.51 -16.15
N PRO A 63 0.84 8.05 -17.36
CA PRO A 63 -0.48 7.49 -17.57
C PRO A 63 -0.64 6.18 -16.81
N GLY A 64 -1.76 6.02 -16.09
CA GLY A 64 -1.94 4.81 -15.31
C GLY A 64 -3.25 4.71 -14.55
N LYS A 65 -3.38 3.64 -13.78
CA LYS A 65 -4.51 3.37 -12.89
C LYS A 65 -4.03 3.36 -11.46
N ALA A 66 -4.80 3.98 -10.57
CA ALA A 66 -4.51 3.99 -9.14
C ALA A 66 -5.56 3.20 -8.35
N THR A 67 -5.12 2.58 -7.26
CA THR A 67 -5.99 1.87 -6.31
C THR A 67 -5.54 2.22 -4.89
N VAL A 68 -6.49 2.36 -3.99
CA VAL A 68 -6.25 2.74 -2.59
C VAL A 68 -6.54 1.56 -1.68
N THR A 69 -5.74 1.40 -0.63
CA THR A 69 -5.91 0.45 0.47
C THR A 69 -5.52 1.09 1.81
N GLY A 70 -5.58 0.34 2.88
CA GLY A 70 -5.20 0.77 4.22
C GLY A 70 -6.38 1.19 5.09
N SER A 71 -6.17 1.21 6.41
CA SER A 71 -7.23 1.47 7.41
C SER A 71 -7.86 2.87 7.29
N ALA A 72 -7.10 3.87 6.82
CA ALA A 72 -7.60 5.22 6.52
C ALA A 72 -7.91 5.42 5.02
N GLY A 73 -7.79 4.36 4.21
CA GLY A 73 -7.89 4.44 2.75
C GLY A 73 -9.29 4.66 2.20
N ILE A 74 -10.37 4.25 2.91
CA ILE A 74 -11.75 4.37 2.42
C ILE A 74 -12.10 5.82 2.12
N ALA A 75 -11.95 6.71 3.11
CA ALA A 75 -12.26 8.14 2.94
C ALA A 75 -11.38 8.80 1.86
N LEU A 76 -10.12 8.38 1.77
CA LEU A 76 -9.20 8.86 0.74
C LEU A 76 -9.64 8.41 -0.67
N ALA A 77 -10.04 7.15 -0.82
CA ALA A 77 -10.52 6.60 -2.08
C ALA A 77 -11.79 7.31 -2.57
N GLU A 78 -12.75 7.56 -1.67
CA GLU A 78 -13.97 8.34 -1.96
C GLU A 78 -13.64 9.76 -2.43
N MET A 79 -12.75 10.45 -1.70
CA MET A 79 -12.33 11.82 -2.03
C MET A 79 -11.65 11.90 -3.39
N LEU A 80 -10.79 10.93 -3.73
CA LEU A 80 -10.05 10.87 -4.98
C LEU A 80 -10.82 10.20 -6.13
N LYS A 81 -12.00 9.64 -5.85
CA LYS A 81 -12.81 8.83 -6.79
C LYS A 81 -12.01 7.65 -7.37
N LEU A 82 -11.21 7.01 -6.53
CA LEU A 82 -10.41 5.85 -6.86
C LEU A 82 -11.02 4.56 -6.29
N PRO A 83 -10.77 3.40 -6.90
CA PRO A 83 -11.16 2.13 -6.33
C PRO A 83 -10.44 1.86 -5.01
N PHE A 84 -11.17 1.26 -4.05
CA PHE A 84 -10.64 0.80 -2.78
C PHE A 84 -10.58 -0.72 -2.72
N VAL A 85 -9.49 -1.25 -2.19
CA VAL A 85 -9.31 -2.68 -1.90
C VAL A 85 -9.01 -2.83 -0.42
N GLN A 86 -9.67 -3.78 0.23
CA GLN A 86 -9.40 -4.09 1.64
C GLN A 86 -7.95 -4.53 1.83
N GLU A 87 -7.32 -4.08 2.90
CA GLU A 87 -5.91 -4.30 3.24
C GLU A 87 -5.55 -5.79 3.23
N VAL A 88 -6.40 -6.63 3.82
CA VAL A 88 -6.22 -8.09 3.84
C VAL A 88 -6.13 -8.69 2.44
N LEU A 89 -7.03 -8.29 1.54
CA LEU A 89 -7.04 -8.77 0.16
C LEU A 89 -5.84 -8.25 -0.63
N ALA A 90 -5.41 -7.01 -0.38
CA ALA A 90 -4.23 -6.43 -1.01
C ALA A 90 -2.96 -7.17 -0.56
N THR A 91 -2.81 -7.42 0.73
CA THR A 91 -1.67 -8.15 1.30
C THR A 91 -1.66 -9.61 0.83
N GLU A 92 -2.79 -10.32 0.91
CA GLU A 92 -2.90 -11.70 0.42
C GLU A 92 -2.47 -11.81 -1.05
N ARG A 93 -2.99 -10.92 -1.91
CA ARG A 93 -2.66 -10.91 -3.33
C ARG A 93 -1.17 -10.67 -3.56
N ALA A 94 -0.57 -9.69 -2.90
CA ALA A 94 0.83 -9.37 -3.04
C ALA A 94 1.73 -10.52 -2.59
N VAL A 95 1.40 -11.16 -1.46
CA VAL A 95 2.20 -12.28 -0.94
C VAL A 95 2.10 -13.50 -1.84
N ARG A 96 0.90 -13.84 -2.32
CA ARG A 96 0.76 -14.98 -3.27
C ARG A 96 1.51 -14.76 -4.57
N GLU A 97 1.64 -13.52 -5.02
CA GLU A 97 2.37 -13.19 -6.25
C GLU A 97 3.89 -13.20 -6.06
N LEU A 98 4.37 -12.65 -4.94
CA LEU A 98 5.81 -12.50 -4.67
C LEU A 98 6.42 -13.70 -3.94
N TYR A 99 5.61 -14.42 -3.16
CA TYR A 99 6.02 -15.52 -2.29
C TYR A 99 4.99 -16.65 -2.35
N PRO A 100 4.86 -17.34 -3.50
CA PRO A 100 3.79 -18.34 -3.73
C PRO A 100 3.81 -19.52 -2.74
N ASP A 101 4.95 -19.80 -2.14
CA ASP A 101 5.13 -20.89 -1.16
C ASP A 101 4.87 -20.45 0.29
N ALA A 102 4.44 -19.21 0.52
CA ALA A 102 4.15 -18.72 1.87
C ALA A 102 2.83 -19.31 2.39
N ASP A 103 2.86 -19.95 3.57
CA ASP A 103 1.68 -20.49 4.25
C ASP A 103 0.98 -19.46 5.13
N ALA A 104 1.73 -18.46 5.64
CA ALA A 104 1.21 -17.43 6.52
C ALA A 104 1.94 -16.10 6.33
N VAL A 105 1.24 -15.01 6.69
CA VAL A 105 1.78 -13.65 6.74
C VAL A 105 1.57 -13.10 8.14
N ILE A 106 2.62 -12.52 8.71
CA ILE A 106 2.53 -11.72 9.92
C ILE A 106 2.72 -10.27 9.55
N GLU A 107 1.69 -9.47 9.77
CA GLU A 107 1.70 -8.02 9.56
C GLU A 107 1.80 -7.31 10.91
N LEU A 108 2.80 -6.45 11.05
CA LEU A 108 2.98 -5.59 12.22
C LEU A 108 2.64 -4.15 11.81
N GLY A 109 1.38 -3.79 11.94
CA GLY A 109 0.89 -2.44 11.67
C GLY A 109 1.29 -1.43 12.76
N GLY A 110 0.95 -0.16 12.56
CA GLY A 110 1.24 0.90 13.55
C GLY A 110 0.46 0.73 14.86
N GLU A 111 -0.73 0.15 14.81
CA GLU A 111 -1.65 0.01 15.94
C GLU A 111 -2.14 -1.41 16.17
N ASP A 112 -2.05 -2.28 15.18
CA ASP A 112 -2.49 -3.67 15.24
C ASP A 112 -1.42 -4.64 14.70
N ALA A 113 -1.53 -5.87 15.12
CA ALA A 113 -0.78 -6.99 14.55
C ALA A 113 -1.77 -8.03 14.03
N LYS A 114 -1.51 -8.53 12.83
CA LYS A 114 -2.38 -9.50 12.14
C LYS A 114 -1.56 -10.71 11.71
N VAL A 115 -2.19 -11.87 11.80
CA VAL A 115 -1.68 -13.11 11.17
C VAL A 115 -2.71 -13.57 10.16
N MET A 116 -2.30 -13.77 8.94
CA MET A 116 -3.11 -14.32 7.86
C MET A 116 -2.56 -15.68 7.46
N TYR A 117 -3.40 -16.71 7.51
CA TYR A 117 -3.08 -18.04 7.01
C TYR A 117 -3.51 -18.09 5.54
N LEU A 118 -2.58 -18.46 4.66
CA LEU A 118 -2.78 -18.49 3.20
C LEU A 118 -3.08 -19.89 2.67
N SER A 119 -2.77 -20.94 3.46
CA SER A 119 -3.04 -22.34 3.13
C SER A 119 -4.43 -22.75 3.62
N GLY A 120 -5.14 -23.54 2.84
CA GLY A 120 -6.50 -24.02 3.15
C GLY A 120 -7.56 -22.93 2.98
N ASN A 121 -8.47 -22.80 3.97
CA ASN A 121 -9.39 -21.66 4.03
C ASN A 121 -8.66 -20.45 4.59
N PRO A 122 -8.57 -19.33 3.88
CA PRO A 122 -7.91 -18.14 4.39
C PRO A 122 -8.54 -17.70 5.72
N GLU A 123 -7.73 -17.61 6.76
CA GLU A 123 -8.15 -17.18 8.08
C GLU A 123 -7.26 -16.03 8.55
N GLN A 124 -7.88 -14.99 9.08
CA GLN A 124 -7.18 -13.87 9.68
C GLN A 124 -7.41 -13.84 11.18
N ARG A 125 -6.34 -13.63 11.93
CA ARG A 125 -6.39 -13.35 13.37
C ARG A 125 -5.69 -12.02 13.66
N MET A 126 -6.30 -11.24 14.55
CA MET A 126 -5.74 -9.96 15.01
C MET A 126 -5.46 -10.06 16.52
N ASN A 127 -4.51 -9.26 17.01
CA ASN A 127 -4.31 -9.11 18.43
C ASN A 127 -5.56 -8.51 19.10
N ALA A 128 -5.88 -8.97 20.29
CA ALA A 128 -7.05 -8.52 21.06
C ALA A 128 -6.82 -7.16 21.78
N THR A 129 -5.57 -6.72 21.91
CA THR A 129 -5.17 -5.51 22.61
C THR A 129 -4.44 -4.56 21.66
N CYS A 130 -4.90 -3.31 21.58
CA CYS A 130 -4.20 -2.25 20.87
C CYS A 130 -2.76 -2.11 21.38
N ALA A 131 -1.83 -1.87 20.45
CA ALA A 131 -0.42 -1.58 20.67
C ALA A 131 0.49 -2.71 21.20
N GLY A 132 -0.02 -3.82 21.71
CA GLY A 132 0.84 -4.95 22.12
C GLY A 132 1.43 -5.68 20.92
N GLY A 133 2.77 -5.67 20.75
CA GLY A 133 3.47 -6.35 19.66
C GLY A 133 3.31 -5.69 18.28
N THR A 134 2.97 -4.40 18.24
CA THR A 134 2.79 -3.61 16.99
C THR A 134 4.06 -2.83 16.62
N GLY A 135 4.11 -2.31 15.40
CA GLY A 135 5.18 -1.39 14.98
C GLY A 135 5.29 -0.16 15.88
N GLY A 136 4.17 0.38 16.37
CA GLY A 136 4.16 1.49 17.32
C GLY A 136 4.76 1.14 18.68
N PHE A 137 4.63 -0.13 19.15
CA PHE A 137 5.29 -0.61 20.34
C PHE A 137 6.82 -0.72 20.13
N ILE A 138 7.24 -1.29 19.01
CA ILE A 138 8.66 -1.39 18.65
C ILE A 138 9.29 0.00 18.59
N ASP A 139 8.64 0.98 17.96
CA ASP A 139 9.10 2.36 17.89
C ASP A 139 9.24 3.02 19.28
N SER A 140 8.45 2.60 20.26
CA SER A 140 8.48 3.20 21.61
C SER A 140 9.61 2.67 22.50
N ILE A 141 10.21 1.53 22.13
CA ILE A 141 11.29 0.88 22.89
C ILE A 141 12.66 0.97 22.18
N ALA A 142 12.71 1.48 20.96
CA ALA A 142 13.92 1.68 20.15
C ALA A 142 14.55 3.04 20.41
#